data_feb4b9542609d1144beac0287f3489c9
#
_entry.id   feb4b9542609d1144beac0287f3489c9
#
_cell.length_a   1.000
_cell.length_b   1.000
_cell.length_c   1.000
_cell.angle_alpha   90.00
_cell.angle_beta   90.00
_cell.angle_gamma   90.00
#
_symmetry.space_group_name_H-M   'P 1'
#
loop_
_entity.id
_entity.type
_entity.pdbx_description
1 polymer ?
#
loop_
_entity_poly.entity_id
_entity_poly.type
_entity_poly.pdbx_seq_one_letter_code
_entity_poly.pdbx_strand_id
1 'polypeptide(L)'
;MTIVDPLIAEVPVIALPNSAIATAAHHLRDVVQICFSHTDEHKAIVVFDLRSDLAMALASAYRQCLPNAQFIDFDTHSAEQVMASLNALQAGDLVVLVQTTNFRMDAYRVRVELFKRDLKVIEHPHLGRMPAEQALIYIDSLAYDEQYYRGVGRGLKQLIDQAPFAVLDSGEGTELIYGSPFEDAKLNIGDYSGMKNWGGQFPIGEVFTEAKDL
;
A
#
# COMPACT_ATOMS: atom_id res chain seq x y z
N MET A 1 12.79 40.39 -28.43
CA MET A 1 11.57 39.95 -27.73
C MET A 1 11.64 38.43 -27.66
N THR A 2 12.25 37.93 -26.59
CA THR A 2 12.54 36.49 -26.41
C THR A 2 11.27 35.87 -25.79
N ILE A 3 10.65 34.98 -26.54
CA ILE A 3 9.48 34.22 -26.08
C ILE A 3 10.02 33.20 -25.08
N VAL A 4 9.77 33.41 -23.79
CA VAL A 4 10.01 32.43 -22.76
C VAL A 4 8.86 31.43 -22.83
N ASP A 5 9.19 30.19 -23.13
CA ASP A 5 8.24 29.06 -23.18
C ASP A 5 7.69 28.77 -21.74
N PRO A 6 6.38 28.88 -21.47
CA PRO A 6 5.84 28.81 -20.10
C PRO A 6 5.54 27.36 -19.63
N LEU A 7 6.12 26.33 -20.22
CA LEU A 7 5.75 24.93 -19.98
C LEU A 7 6.91 24.03 -19.50
N ILE A 8 7.92 24.59 -18.83
CA ILE A 8 8.77 23.74 -17.98
C ILE A 8 8.16 23.83 -16.57
N ALA A 9 7.20 22.96 -16.28
CA ALA A 9 6.82 22.70 -14.91
C ALA A 9 8.09 22.27 -14.17
N GLU A 10 8.51 23.04 -13.17
CA GLU A 10 9.65 22.69 -12.32
C GLU A 10 9.41 21.27 -11.78
N VAL A 11 10.29 20.33 -12.14
CA VAL A 11 10.23 18.99 -11.57
C VAL A 11 10.48 19.12 -10.07
N PRO A 12 9.55 18.68 -9.19
CA PRO A 12 9.73 18.83 -7.76
C PRO A 12 11.05 18.21 -7.32
N VAL A 13 11.84 18.91 -6.55
CA VAL A 13 13.08 18.39 -5.97
C VAL A 13 12.70 17.44 -4.84
N ILE A 14 13.02 16.15 -5.01
CA ILE A 14 12.82 15.13 -3.97
C ILE A 14 13.91 15.31 -2.91
N ALA A 15 13.51 15.58 -1.67
CA ALA A 15 14.44 15.77 -0.56
C ALA A 15 15.15 14.47 -0.12
N LEU A 16 14.56 13.29 -0.44
CA LEU A 16 15.17 12.00 -0.13
C LEU A 16 16.31 11.64 -1.10
N PRO A 17 17.40 11.01 -0.62
CA PRO A 17 18.53 10.67 -1.46
C PRO A 17 18.17 9.60 -2.51
N ASN A 18 18.86 9.63 -3.65
CA ASN A 18 18.67 8.64 -4.73
C ASN A 18 18.87 7.19 -4.26
N SER A 19 19.73 6.96 -3.26
CA SER A 19 19.91 5.63 -2.66
C SER A 19 18.62 5.13 -2.00
N ALA A 20 17.87 6.00 -1.31
CA ALA A 20 16.59 5.64 -0.70
C ALA A 20 15.54 5.27 -1.76
N ILE A 21 15.50 6.01 -2.89
CA ILE A 21 14.63 5.68 -4.01
C ILE A 21 14.99 4.33 -4.62
N ALA A 22 16.29 4.03 -4.77
CA ALA A 22 16.76 2.74 -5.28
C ALA A 22 16.41 1.59 -4.31
N THR A 23 16.56 1.80 -3.00
CA THR A 23 16.13 0.84 -1.96
C THR A 23 14.62 0.59 -2.04
N ALA A 24 13.82 1.66 -2.10
CA ALA A 24 12.37 1.54 -2.28
C ALA A 24 12.00 0.76 -3.54
N ALA A 25 12.66 1.04 -4.67
CA ALA A 25 12.41 0.33 -5.93
C ALA A 25 12.76 -1.16 -5.85
N HIS A 26 13.80 -1.52 -5.10
CA HIS A 26 14.13 -2.92 -4.84
C HIS A 26 13.04 -3.62 -4.02
N HIS A 27 12.67 -3.06 -2.88
CA HIS A 27 11.62 -3.63 -2.01
C HIS A 27 10.27 -3.71 -2.71
N LEU A 28 9.87 -2.66 -3.43
CA LEU A 28 8.61 -2.64 -4.16
C LEU A 28 8.57 -3.64 -5.32
N ARG A 29 9.72 -3.95 -5.94
CA ARG A 29 9.80 -5.02 -6.93
C ARG A 29 9.49 -6.37 -6.31
N ASP A 30 10.06 -6.66 -5.13
CA ASP A 30 9.79 -7.89 -4.39
C ASP A 30 8.32 -7.99 -3.98
N VAL A 31 7.74 -6.89 -3.47
CA VAL A 31 6.30 -6.81 -3.18
C VAL A 31 5.46 -7.13 -4.40
N VAL A 32 5.71 -6.47 -5.54
CA VAL A 32 4.96 -6.66 -6.79
C VAL A 32 5.07 -8.10 -7.30
N GLN A 33 6.26 -8.70 -7.22
CA GLN A 33 6.51 -10.05 -7.72
C GLN A 33 6.04 -11.14 -6.75
N ILE A 34 6.38 -11.03 -5.47
CA ILE A 34 6.16 -12.10 -4.48
C ILE A 34 4.74 -12.04 -3.91
N CYS A 35 4.27 -10.84 -3.52
CA CYS A 35 2.93 -10.71 -2.93
C CYS A 35 1.82 -10.76 -3.98
N PHE A 36 2.07 -10.20 -5.17
CA PHE A 36 1.04 -10.03 -6.20
C PHE A 36 1.23 -10.93 -7.42
N SER A 37 2.37 -11.61 -7.57
CA SER A 37 2.68 -12.40 -8.79
C SER A 37 2.33 -11.62 -10.06
N HIS A 38 2.69 -10.32 -10.06
CA HIS A 38 2.41 -9.46 -11.21
C HIS A 38 3.46 -9.70 -12.31
N THR A 39 3.00 -9.80 -13.54
CA THR A 39 3.82 -10.00 -14.75
C THR A 39 3.45 -8.99 -15.81
N ASP A 40 4.27 -8.83 -16.84
CA ASP A 40 4.01 -7.94 -17.98
C ASP A 40 2.80 -8.36 -18.84
N GLU A 41 2.18 -9.50 -18.57
CA GLU A 41 0.93 -9.93 -19.20
C GLU A 41 -0.28 -9.13 -18.69
N HIS A 42 -0.16 -8.55 -17.50
CA HIS A 42 -1.17 -7.73 -16.86
C HIS A 42 -0.78 -6.25 -16.88
N LYS A 43 -1.77 -5.39 -17.04
CA LYS A 43 -1.56 -3.95 -16.96
C LYS A 43 -1.34 -3.50 -15.52
N ALA A 44 -0.60 -2.40 -15.37
CA ALA A 44 -0.47 -1.72 -14.10
C ALA A 44 -0.79 -0.22 -14.25
N ILE A 45 -1.48 0.35 -13.27
CA ILE A 45 -1.70 1.79 -13.13
C ILE A 45 -1.19 2.23 -11.78
N VAL A 46 -0.37 3.27 -11.74
CA VAL A 46 0.07 3.94 -10.52
C VAL A 46 -0.60 5.31 -10.45
N VAL A 47 -1.53 5.48 -9.51
CA VAL A 47 -2.13 6.77 -9.19
C VAL A 47 -1.37 7.37 -8.02
N PHE A 48 -0.87 8.58 -8.15
CA PHE A 48 -0.01 9.20 -7.17
C PHE A 48 -0.30 10.69 -7.03
N ASP A 49 0.15 11.30 -5.94
CA ASP A 49 0.31 12.74 -5.81
C ASP A 49 1.78 13.09 -5.49
N LEU A 50 2.13 14.38 -5.59
CA LEU A 50 3.48 14.88 -5.35
C LEU A 50 3.56 15.83 -4.13
N ARG A 51 2.66 15.68 -3.16
CA ARG A 51 2.49 16.61 -2.05
C ARG A 51 3.39 16.31 -0.83
N SER A 52 4.12 15.19 -0.84
CA SER A 52 5.12 14.87 0.18
C SER A 52 6.35 14.22 -0.44
N ASP A 53 7.52 14.42 0.20
CA ASP A 53 8.79 13.85 -0.28
C ASP A 53 8.74 12.32 -0.38
N LEU A 54 8.06 11.68 0.58
CA LEU A 54 7.89 10.23 0.56
C LEU A 54 7.00 9.76 -0.59
N ALA A 55 5.90 10.47 -0.89
CA ALA A 55 5.06 10.16 -2.05
C ALA A 55 5.83 10.32 -3.37
N MET A 56 6.61 11.39 -3.52
CA MET A 56 7.48 11.61 -4.67
C MET A 56 8.53 10.50 -4.82
N ALA A 57 9.16 10.09 -3.71
CA ALA A 57 10.15 9.03 -3.72
C ALA A 57 9.55 7.68 -4.11
N LEU A 58 8.38 7.31 -3.55
CA LEU A 58 7.68 6.07 -3.92
C LEU A 58 7.18 6.09 -5.37
N ALA A 59 6.62 7.20 -5.86
CA ALA A 59 6.24 7.32 -7.26
C ALA A 59 7.45 7.13 -8.20
N SER A 60 8.62 7.68 -7.84
CA SER A 60 9.87 7.49 -8.57
C SER A 60 10.38 6.04 -8.50
N ALA A 61 10.24 5.39 -7.34
CA ALA A 61 10.60 3.99 -7.16
C ALA A 61 9.68 3.07 -8.00
N TYR A 62 8.38 3.32 -8.04
CA TYR A 62 7.46 2.58 -8.91
C TYR A 62 7.78 2.74 -10.40
N ARG A 63 8.25 3.91 -10.85
CA ARG A 63 8.71 4.08 -12.24
C ARG A 63 9.91 3.17 -12.59
N GLN A 64 10.73 2.84 -11.59
CA GLN A 64 11.87 1.91 -11.78
C GLN A 64 11.43 0.44 -11.75
N CYS A 65 10.48 0.05 -10.92
CA CYS A 65 10.06 -1.34 -10.81
C CYS A 65 8.89 -1.73 -11.72
N LEU A 66 8.11 -0.76 -12.20
CA LEU A 66 6.98 -0.95 -13.12
C LEU A 66 7.13 -0.02 -14.35
N PRO A 67 8.15 -0.19 -15.20
CA PRO A 67 8.44 0.74 -16.29
C PRO A 67 7.33 0.81 -17.36
N ASN A 68 6.51 -0.24 -17.48
CA ASN A 68 5.40 -0.33 -18.43
C ASN A 68 4.06 0.14 -17.84
N ALA A 69 4.01 0.56 -16.56
CA ALA A 69 2.78 1.03 -15.94
C ALA A 69 2.37 2.41 -16.47
N GLN A 70 1.06 2.66 -16.48
CA GLN A 70 0.53 4.01 -16.66
C GLN A 70 0.64 4.77 -15.34
N PHE A 71 1.19 5.98 -15.38
CA PHE A 71 1.31 6.87 -14.22
C PHE A 71 0.33 8.01 -14.33
N ILE A 72 -0.52 8.19 -13.32
CA ILE A 72 -1.57 9.21 -13.27
C ILE A 72 -1.35 10.07 -12.03
N ASP A 73 -1.03 11.34 -12.25
CA ASP A 73 -0.97 12.33 -11.20
C ASP A 73 -2.41 12.75 -10.83
N PHE A 74 -2.80 12.46 -9.60
CA PHE A 74 -4.16 12.71 -9.10
C PHE A 74 -4.51 14.21 -9.05
N ASP A 75 -3.51 15.07 -8.92
CA ASP A 75 -3.72 16.53 -8.82
C ASP A 75 -3.89 17.20 -10.17
N THR A 76 -3.47 16.56 -11.25
CA THR A 76 -3.53 17.10 -12.61
C THR A 76 -4.63 16.48 -13.48
N HIS A 77 -5.28 15.43 -13.00
CA HIS A 77 -6.36 14.74 -13.71
C HIS A 77 -7.70 14.92 -13.00
N SER A 78 -8.78 15.02 -13.77
CA SER A 78 -10.13 15.03 -13.18
C SER A 78 -10.50 13.62 -12.66
N ALA A 79 -11.44 13.56 -11.72
CA ALA A 79 -11.93 12.27 -11.19
C ALA A 79 -12.45 11.36 -12.32
N GLU A 80 -13.12 11.93 -13.34
CA GLU A 80 -13.61 11.18 -14.50
C GLU A 80 -12.47 10.57 -15.32
N GLN A 81 -11.36 11.31 -15.51
CA GLN A 81 -10.20 10.81 -16.24
C GLN A 81 -9.51 9.66 -15.50
N VAL A 82 -9.33 9.81 -14.18
CA VAL A 82 -8.79 8.74 -13.33
C VAL A 82 -9.69 7.51 -13.39
N MET A 83 -11.01 7.68 -13.21
CA MET A 83 -11.97 6.58 -13.26
C MET A 83 -12.04 5.92 -14.64
N ALA A 84 -11.95 6.68 -15.73
CA ALA A 84 -11.92 6.13 -17.08
C ALA A 84 -10.71 5.20 -17.27
N SER A 85 -9.52 5.61 -16.80
CA SER A 85 -8.31 4.79 -16.85
C SER A 85 -8.45 3.51 -16.00
N LEU A 86 -8.95 3.65 -14.76
CA LEU A 86 -9.18 2.50 -13.89
C LEU A 86 -10.23 1.54 -14.46
N ASN A 87 -11.28 2.07 -15.11
CA ASN A 87 -12.35 1.28 -15.71
C ASN A 87 -11.90 0.48 -16.95
N ALA A 88 -10.80 0.85 -17.57
CA ALA A 88 -10.21 0.13 -18.70
C ALA A 88 -9.40 -1.12 -18.28
N LEU A 89 -9.17 -1.32 -16.98
CA LEU A 89 -8.47 -2.47 -16.43
C LEU A 89 -9.37 -3.72 -16.40
N GLN A 90 -8.72 -4.88 -16.42
CA GLN A 90 -9.35 -6.19 -16.34
C GLN A 90 -8.96 -6.90 -15.04
N ALA A 91 -9.68 -7.96 -14.69
CA ALA A 91 -9.36 -8.80 -13.54
C ALA A 91 -7.90 -9.27 -13.59
N GLY A 92 -7.20 -9.18 -12.47
CA GLY A 92 -5.78 -9.51 -12.36
C GLY A 92 -4.82 -8.36 -12.65
N ASP A 93 -5.28 -7.24 -13.24
CA ASP A 93 -4.47 -6.04 -13.41
C ASP A 93 -4.15 -5.38 -12.06
N LEU A 94 -3.05 -4.63 -12.00
CA LEU A 94 -2.54 -4.02 -10.78
C LEU A 94 -2.86 -2.52 -10.71
N VAL A 95 -3.35 -2.09 -9.55
CA VAL A 95 -3.49 -0.67 -9.22
C VAL A 95 -2.64 -0.36 -8.00
N VAL A 96 -1.82 0.67 -8.11
CA VAL A 96 -1.04 1.21 -7.00
C VAL A 96 -1.56 2.61 -6.66
N LEU A 97 -1.82 2.87 -5.39
CA LEU A 97 -2.27 4.16 -4.88
C LEU A 97 -1.21 4.74 -3.94
N VAL A 98 -0.50 5.77 -4.38
CA VAL A 98 0.53 6.48 -3.60
C VAL A 98 -0.06 7.81 -3.14
N GLN A 99 -0.42 7.91 -1.86
CA GLN A 99 -1.33 8.94 -1.36
C GLN A 99 -0.72 9.73 -0.21
N THR A 100 -0.44 11.02 -0.41
CA THR A 100 -0.12 11.94 0.71
C THR A 100 -1.33 12.10 1.63
N THR A 101 -2.51 12.21 1.04
CA THR A 101 -3.82 12.12 1.71
C THR A 101 -4.68 11.13 0.94
N ASN A 102 -5.70 10.56 1.57
CA ASN A 102 -6.56 9.60 0.87
C ASN A 102 -7.20 10.20 -0.38
N PHE A 103 -7.06 9.54 -1.51
CA PHE A 103 -7.79 9.88 -2.73
C PHE A 103 -9.28 9.61 -2.51
N ARG A 104 -10.05 10.69 -2.53
CA ARG A 104 -11.51 10.61 -2.46
C ARG A 104 -12.08 11.04 -3.80
N MET A 105 -12.84 10.16 -4.40
CA MET A 105 -13.67 10.47 -5.55
C MET A 105 -15.12 10.36 -5.08
N ASP A 106 -15.69 11.49 -4.68
CA ASP A 106 -17.01 11.59 -4.04
C ASP A 106 -17.17 10.71 -2.79
N ALA A 107 -18.23 9.90 -2.73
CA ALA A 107 -18.47 8.97 -1.62
C ALA A 107 -17.70 7.65 -1.72
N TYR A 108 -16.93 7.43 -2.79
CA TYR A 108 -16.29 6.14 -3.07
C TYR A 108 -14.95 5.99 -2.36
N ARG A 109 -14.79 4.87 -1.66
CA ARG A 109 -13.45 4.36 -1.32
C ARG A 109 -12.93 3.64 -2.55
N VAL A 110 -12.01 4.27 -3.29
CA VAL A 110 -11.46 3.75 -4.54
C VAL A 110 -11.05 2.29 -4.42
N ARG A 111 -10.30 1.92 -3.38
CA ARG A 111 -9.85 0.55 -3.13
C ARG A 111 -10.98 -0.47 -3.10
N VAL A 112 -12.11 -0.15 -2.44
CA VAL A 112 -13.23 -1.09 -2.31
C VAL A 112 -13.86 -1.39 -3.67
N GLU A 113 -13.98 -0.37 -4.52
CA GLU A 113 -14.52 -0.54 -5.87
C GLU A 113 -13.55 -1.34 -6.76
N LEU A 114 -12.25 -1.17 -6.60
CA LEU A 114 -11.24 -1.94 -7.33
C LEU A 114 -11.29 -3.43 -6.96
N PHE A 115 -11.47 -3.77 -5.69
CA PHE A 115 -11.62 -5.16 -5.24
C PHE A 115 -12.87 -5.84 -5.80
N LYS A 116 -13.99 -5.12 -5.98
CA LYS A 116 -15.20 -5.68 -6.61
C LYS A 116 -14.98 -6.12 -8.05
N ARG A 117 -13.89 -5.70 -8.66
CA ARG A 117 -13.52 -5.98 -10.05
C ARG A 117 -12.35 -6.96 -10.16
N ASP A 118 -12.02 -7.66 -9.08
CA ASP A 118 -10.91 -8.61 -9.00
C ASP A 118 -9.55 -8.01 -9.41
N LEU A 119 -9.36 -6.70 -9.16
CA LEU A 119 -8.09 -6.02 -9.36
C LEU A 119 -7.17 -6.23 -8.15
N LYS A 120 -5.87 -6.34 -8.43
CA LYS A 120 -4.82 -6.32 -7.41
C LYS A 120 -4.57 -4.88 -6.96
N VAL A 121 -4.49 -4.63 -5.66
CA VAL A 121 -4.36 -3.25 -5.15
C VAL A 121 -3.26 -3.14 -4.11
N ILE A 122 -2.30 -2.25 -4.35
CA ILE A 122 -1.30 -1.78 -3.38
C ILE A 122 -1.69 -0.36 -2.98
N GLU A 123 -1.85 -0.11 -1.68
CA GLU A 123 -2.18 1.21 -1.18
C GLU A 123 -1.13 1.69 -0.18
N HIS A 124 -0.57 2.87 -0.43
CA HIS A 124 0.29 3.62 0.50
C HIS A 124 -0.49 4.85 0.99
N PRO A 125 -1.28 4.72 2.08
CA PRO A 125 -2.15 5.80 2.54
C PRO A 125 -1.42 6.76 3.47
N HIS A 126 -1.89 8.02 3.52
CA HIS A 126 -1.51 8.98 4.54
C HIS A 126 0.00 9.29 4.63
N LEU A 127 0.73 9.23 3.52
CA LEU A 127 2.19 9.47 3.50
C LEU A 127 2.58 10.87 4.01
N GLY A 128 1.70 11.86 3.91
CA GLY A 128 1.92 13.20 4.46
C GLY A 128 1.91 13.27 5.99
N ARG A 129 1.54 12.20 6.68
CA ARG A 129 1.63 12.12 8.15
C ARG A 129 2.98 11.61 8.63
N MET A 130 3.85 11.13 7.72
CA MET A 130 5.19 10.68 8.05
C MET A 130 6.12 11.89 8.14
N PRO A 131 6.74 12.18 9.30
CA PRO A 131 7.82 13.14 9.39
C PRO A 131 8.99 12.75 8.47
N ALA A 132 9.74 13.73 7.99
CA ALA A 132 10.82 13.49 7.04
C ALA A 132 11.88 12.49 7.56
N GLU A 133 12.18 12.53 8.85
CA GLU A 133 13.11 11.60 9.52
C GLU A 133 12.59 10.15 9.55
N GLN A 134 11.31 9.93 9.42
CA GLN A 134 10.69 8.59 9.38
C GLN A 134 10.53 8.03 7.96
N ALA A 135 10.76 8.85 6.95
CA ALA A 135 10.59 8.41 5.55
C ALA A 135 11.52 7.24 5.20
N LEU A 136 12.76 7.24 5.69
CA LEU A 136 13.69 6.12 5.47
C LEU A 136 13.22 4.86 6.18
N ILE A 137 12.71 4.98 7.40
CA ILE A 137 12.15 3.85 8.16
C ILE A 137 10.95 3.26 7.40
N TYR A 138 10.10 4.11 6.84
CA TYR A 138 8.99 3.65 6.00
C TYR A 138 9.48 2.87 4.78
N ILE A 139 10.49 3.38 4.08
CA ILE A 139 11.08 2.71 2.92
C ILE A 139 11.68 1.35 3.31
N ASP A 140 12.43 1.29 4.42
CA ASP A 140 13.02 0.05 4.92
C ASP A 140 11.95 -0.97 5.34
N SER A 141 10.81 -0.50 5.87
CA SER A 141 9.69 -1.36 6.27
C SER A 141 8.93 -1.98 5.08
N LEU A 142 9.21 -1.56 3.84
CA LEU A 142 8.68 -2.19 2.63
C LEU A 142 9.44 -3.48 2.25
N ALA A 143 10.58 -3.77 2.89
CA ALA A 143 11.31 -5.03 2.66
C ALA A 143 10.42 -6.21 2.99
N TYR A 144 10.30 -7.15 2.06
CA TYR A 144 9.43 -8.30 2.23
C TYR A 144 10.22 -9.61 2.24
N ASP A 145 10.22 -10.26 3.39
CA ASP A 145 10.72 -11.63 3.58
C ASP A 145 9.52 -12.59 3.64
N GLU A 146 9.31 -13.35 2.58
CA GLU A 146 8.19 -14.28 2.44
C GLU A 146 8.15 -15.32 3.57
N GLN A 147 9.29 -15.89 3.92
CA GLN A 147 9.36 -16.94 4.92
C GLN A 147 9.02 -16.39 6.31
N TYR A 148 9.55 -15.22 6.64
CA TYR A 148 9.29 -14.55 7.90
C TYR A 148 7.82 -14.12 8.00
N TYR A 149 7.34 -13.29 7.08
CA TYR A 149 5.99 -12.74 7.17
C TYR A 149 4.90 -13.81 7.12
N ARG A 150 5.01 -14.77 6.18
CA ARG A 150 4.02 -15.86 6.06
C ARG A 150 4.13 -16.87 7.18
N GLY A 151 5.35 -17.21 7.62
CA GLY A 151 5.59 -18.15 8.71
C GLY A 151 5.12 -17.62 10.06
N VAL A 152 5.60 -16.45 10.45
CA VAL A 152 5.23 -15.81 11.72
C VAL A 152 3.74 -15.46 11.75
N GLY A 153 3.21 -14.89 10.66
CA GLY A 153 1.80 -14.53 10.61
C GLY A 153 0.86 -15.71 10.76
N ARG A 154 1.13 -16.84 10.08
CA ARG A 154 0.33 -18.06 10.26
C ARG A 154 0.45 -18.63 11.66
N GLY A 155 1.66 -18.60 12.26
CA GLY A 155 1.86 -19.02 13.65
C GLY A 155 1.07 -18.16 14.64
N LEU A 156 1.10 -16.84 14.50
CA LEU A 156 0.31 -15.92 15.32
C LEU A 156 -1.19 -16.13 15.14
N LYS A 157 -1.65 -16.29 13.90
CA LYS A 157 -3.07 -16.64 13.65
C LYS A 157 -3.47 -17.90 14.41
N GLN A 158 -2.69 -18.96 14.34
CA GLN A 158 -2.99 -20.21 15.03
C GLN A 158 -3.07 -20.03 16.56
N LEU A 159 -2.18 -19.21 17.13
CA LEU A 159 -2.21 -18.90 18.56
C LEU A 159 -3.46 -18.12 18.95
N ILE A 160 -3.82 -17.10 18.17
CA ILE A 160 -5.00 -16.26 18.40
C ILE A 160 -6.29 -17.09 18.28
N ASP A 161 -6.42 -17.88 17.21
CA ASP A 161 -7.62 -18.69 16.96
C ASP A 161 -7.88 -19.73 18.06
N GLN A 162 -6.84 -20.15 18.77
CA GLN A 162 -6.93 -21.13 19.88
C GLN A 162 -7.03 -20.46 21.26
N ALA A 163 -6.84 -19.13 21.34
CA ALA A 163 -6.83 -18.44 22.63
C ALA A 163 -8.25 -18.30 23.19
N PRO A 164 -8.51 -18.78 24.43
CA PRO A 164 -9.82 -18.61 25.07
C PRO A 164 -10.05 -17.18 25.60
N PHE A 165 -8.98 -16.44 25.83
CA PHE A 165 -8.99 -15.03 26.28
C PHE A 165 -7.66 -14.37 25.90
N ALA A 166 -7.60 -13.03 25.99
CA ALA A 166 -6.35 -12.29 25.90
C ALA A 166 -6.23 -11.25 27.02
N VAL A 167 -5.01 -11.00 27.43
CA VAL A 167 -4.64 -9.91 28.33
C VAL A 167 -3.66 -9.02 27.62
N LEU A 168 -3.98 -7.73 27.55
CA LEU A 168 -3.06 -6.69 27.10
C LEU A 168 -2.64 -5.89 28.32
N ASP A 169 -1.36 -5.99 28.68
CA ASP A 169 -0.73 -5.25 29.78
C ASP A 169 0.28 -4.26 29.19
N SER A 170 0.12 -2.98 29.51
CA SER A 170 1.03 -1.92 29.08
C SER A 170 2.35 -1.88 29.87
N GLY A 171 2.45 -2.65 30.95
CA GLY A 171 3.58 -2.57 31.89
C GLY A 171 3.56 -1.35 32.83
N GLU A 172 2.61 -0.42 32.63
CA GLU A 172 2.47 0.83 33.38
C GLU A 172 1.13 0.94 34.13
N GLY A 173 0.50 -0.19 34.44
CA GLY A 173 -0.72 -0.26 35.23
C GLY A 173 -2.02 -0.21 34.44
N THR A 174 -1.98 -0.25 33.11
CA THR A 174 -3.14 -0.46 32.27
C THR A 174 -3.19 -1.91 31.84
N GLU A 175 -4.25 -2.61 32.23
CA GLU A 175 -4.53 -3.98 31.83
C GLU A 175 -5.90 -4.04 31.18
N LEU A 176 -5.98 -4.65 30.00
CA LEU A 176 -7.25 -4.94 29.30
C LEU A 176 -7.41 -6.46 29.17
N ILE A 177 -8.53 -6.96 29.64
CA ILE A 177 -8.85 -8.40 29.61
C ILE A 177 -10.00 -8.60 28.63
N TYR A 178 -9.74 -9.38 27.60
CA TYR A 178 -10.74 -9.85 26.64
C TYR A 178 -11.15 -11.27 27.05
N GLY A 179 -12.27 -11.37 27.78
CA GLY A 179 -12.73 -12.63 28.39
C GLY A 179 -13.59 -13.50 27.48
N SER A 180 -13.88 -13.07 26.26
CA SER A 180 -14.66 -13.84 25.28
C SER A 180 -13.77 -14.40 24.16
N PRO A 181 -14.22 -15.45 23.45
CA PRO A 181 -13.53 -15.95 22.26
C PRO A 181 -13.41 -14.86 21.19
N PHE A 182 -12.34 -14.93 20.43
CA PHE A 182 -12.12 -14.07 19.28
C PHE A 182 -12.79 -14.63 18.03
N GLU A 183 -13.07 -13.74 17.07
CA GLU A 183 -13.29 -14.16 15.69
C GLU A 183 -12.01 -14.78 15.12
N ASP A 184 -12.14 -15.60 14.07
CA ASP A 184 -11.00 -16.13 13.36
C ASP A 184 -10.08 -14.99 12.91
N ALA A 185 -8.82 -15.05 13.32
CA ALA A 185 -7.86 -14.01 13.00
C ALA A 185 -7.65 -13.87 11.49
N LYS A 186 -7.51 -12.64 11.03
CA LYS A 186 -7.29 -12.25 9.64
C LYS A 186 -5.82 -11.94 9.42
N LEU A 187 -5.33 -12.20 8.22
CA LEU A 187 -3.94 -12.07 7.84
C LEU A 187 -3.77 -11.00 6.76
N ASN A 188 -2.79 -10.10 6.95
CA ASN A 188 -2.24 -9.23 5.92
C ASN A 188 -0.73 -9.43 5.88
N ILE A 189 -0.29 -10.53 5.30
CA ILE A 189 1.09 -11.04 5.34
C ILE A 189 1.70 -11.22 3.94
N GLY A 190 1.12 -10.59 2.92
CA GLY A 190 1.60 -10.67 1.54
C GLY A 190 1.28 -12.00 0.84
N ASP A 191 0.41 -12.83 1.42
CA ASP A 191 -0.15 -14.01 0.78
C ASP A 191 -1.64 -13.76 0.52
N TYR A 192 -1.97 -13.38 -0.69
CA TYR A 192 -3.34 -13.09 -1.10
C TYR A 192 -3.98 -14.23 -1.89
N SER A 193 -3.27 -15.36 -2.03
CA SER A 193 -3.77 -16.53 -2.76
C SER A 193 -5.07 -17.07 -2.15
N GLY A 194 -6.10 -17.24 -2.98
CA GLY A 194 -7.42 -17.67 -2.53
C GLY A 194 -8.26 -16.62 -1.83
N MET A 195 -7.76 -15.39 -1.65
CA MET A 195 -8.52 -14.29 -1.07
C MET A 195 -9.39 -13.59 -2.11
N LYS A 196 -10.59 -13.16 -1.70
CA LYS A 196 -11.48 -12.37 -2.57
C LYS A 196 -10.91 -10.99 -2.89
N ASN A 197 -10.24 -10.37 -1.91
CA ASN A 197 -9.61 -9.07 -2.05
C ASN A 197 -8.10 -9.28 -2.14
N TRP A 198 -7.54 -9.05 -3.32
CA TRP A 198 -6.12 -9.26 -3.54
C TRP A 198 -5.35 -7.95 -3.34
N GLY A 199 -4.93 -7.72 -2.12
CA GLY A 199 -4.14 -6.55 -1.77
C GLY A 199 -4.53 -5.88 -0.45
N GLY A 200 -3.92 -4.74 -0.19
CA GLY A 200 -4.14 -3.98 1.04
C GLY A 200 -3.25 -2.76 1.16
N GLN A 201 -3.18 -2.27 2.39
CA GLN A 201 -2.30 -1.17 2.77
C GLN A 201 -0.88 -1.69 3.02
N PHE A 202 0.11 -0.92 2.61
CA PHE A 202 1.53 -1.19 2.80
C PHE A 202 2.17 -0.09 3.67
N PRO A 203 3.16 -0.43 4.49
CA PRO A 203 3.77 -1.75 4.72
C PRO A 203 2.80 -2.77 5.30
N ILE A 204 3.08 -4.06 5.06
CA ILE A 204 2.28 -5.20 5.55
C ILE A 204 2.96 -5.88 6.76
N GLY A 205 2.30 -6.89 7.33
CA GLY A 205 2.80 -7.65 8.47
C GLY A 205 1.82 -7.60 9.64
N GLU A 206 0.55 -7.83 9.34
CA GLU A 206 -0.54 -7.63 10.29
C GLU A 206 -1.31 -8.94 10.50
N VAL A 207 -1.54 -9.30 11.75
CA VAL A 207 -2.48 -10.35 12.17
C VAL A 207 -3.44 -9.71 13.16
N PHE A 208 -4.72 -9.74 12.86
CA PHE A 208 -5.71 -9.05 13.67
C PHE A 208 -7.00 -9.85 13.81
N THR A 209 -7.70 -9.61 14.92
CA THR A 209 -8.99 -10.21 15.23
C THR A 209 -9.88 -9.23 15.97
N GLU A 210 -11.14 -9.59 16.16
CA GLU A 210 -12.11 -8.85 16.93
C GLU A 210 -12.71 -9.78 18.01
N ALA A 211 -13.14 -9.22 19.15
CA ALA A 211 -13.89 -9.99 20.14
C ALA A 211 -15.27 -10.34 19.56
N LYS A 212 -15.75 -11.59 19.78
CA LYS A 212 -17.08 -12.02 19.29
C LYS A 212 -18.23 -11.30 19.99
N ASP A 213 -18.01 -10.99 21.26
CA ASP A 213 -19.00 -10.34 22.10
C ASP A 213 -18.39 -9.02 22.64
N LEU A 214 -19.01 -7.90 22.36
CA LEU A 214 -18.72 -6.59 22.92
C LEU A 214 -19.74 -6.22 23.99
#